data_c1e5cfba6d89d4c6496a2643382c6893
#
_entry.id   c1e5cfba6d89d4c6496a2643382c6893
#
_cell.length_a   1.000
_cell.length_b   1.000
_cell.length_c   1.000
_cell.angle_alpha   90.00
_cell.angle_beta   90.00
_cell.angle_gamma   90.00
#
_symmetry.space_group_name_H-M   'P 1'
#
loop_
_entity.id
_entity.type
_entity.pdbx_description
1 polymer ?
#
loop_
_entity_poly.entity_id
_entity_poly.type
_entity_poly.pdbx_seq_one_letter_code
_entity_poly.pdbx_strand_id
1 'polypeptide(L)' 'MSDSAKFQCNVCGYVYDPEKGDSTQSVAPGTPFEDLPEDWTCPECGAGKDEFTMI' A
#
# COMPACT_ATOMS: atom_id res chain seq x y z
N MET A 1 5.47 -15.05 5.05
CA MET A 1 6.02 -14.83 3.72
C MET A 1 6.19 -13.36 3.45
N SER A 2 7.22 -13.02 2.73
CA SER A 2 7.60 -11.62 2.54
C SER A 2 6.55 -10.83 1.73
N ASP A 3 5.82 -11.50 0.86
CA ASP A 3 4.84 -10.83 0.03
C ASP A 3 3.57 -10.46 0.79
N SER A 4 3.50 -10.81 2.08
CA SER A 4 2.40 -10.39 2.96
C SER A 4 2.79 -9.22 3.83
N ALA A 5 3.96 -8.63 3.63
CA ALA A 5 4.43 -7.52 4.47
C ALA A 5 3.50 -6.32 4.33
N LYS A 6 3.15 -5.73 5.47
CA LYS A 6 2.31 -4.54 5.48
C LYS A 6 3.19 -3.30 5.46
N PHE A 7 2.66 -2.24 4.88
CA PHE A 7 3.36 -0.97 4.78
C PHE A 7 2.50 0.14 5.34
N GLN A 8 3.09 1.00 6.13
CA GLN A 8 2.36 2.08 6.76
C GLN A 8 2.78 3.43 6.18
N CYS A 9 1.78 4.25 5.87
CA CYS A 9 2.02 5.60 5.37
C CYS A 9 2.61 6.45 6.49
N ASN A 10 3.72 7.13 6.21
CA ASN A 10 4.38 7.97 7.20
C ASN A 10 3.68 9.31 7.37
N VAL A 11 2.73 9.63 6.51
CA VAL A 11 2.05 10.93 6.53
C VAL A 11 0.76 10.84 7.34
N CYS A 12 -0.10 9.86 7.05
CA CYS A 12 -1.40 9.77 7.70
C CYS A 12 -1.61 8.52 8.54
N GLY A 13 -0.69 7.55 8.46
CA GLY A 13 -0.79 6.32 9.24
C GLY A 13 -1.61 5.21 8.58
N TYR A 14 -2.06 5.41 7.34
CA TYR A 14 -2.76 4.35 6.63
C TYR A 14 -1.87 3.13 6.47
N VAL A 15 -2.43 1.93 6.65
CA VAL A 15 -1.68 0.70 6.50
C VAL A 15 -2.18 -0.04 5.25
N TYR A 16 -1.28 -0.28 4.31
CA TYR A 16 -1.59 -1.11 3.15
C TYR A 16 -1.42 -2.56 3.54
N ASP A 17 -2.49 -3.33 3.42
CA ASP A 17 -2.48 -4.77 3.71
C ASP A 17 -2.57 -5.51 2.38
N PRO A 18 -1.49 -6.22 1.97
CA PRO A 18 -1.52 -6.94 0.69
C PRO A 18 -2.66 -7.94 0.58
N GLU A 19 -3.09 -8.53 1.69
CA GLU A 19 -4.17 -9.50 1.64
C GLU A 19 -5.50 -8.87 1.31
N LYS A 20 -5.66 -7.59 1.60
CA LYS A 20 -6.91 -6.87 1.32
C LYS A 20 -6.85 -6.09 0.01
N GLY A 21 -5.65 -5.73 -0.42
CA GLY A 21 -5.50 -4.90 -1.60
C GLY A 21 -6.01 -3.49 -1.36
N ASP A 22 -6.41 -2.83 -2.43
CA ASP A 22 -6.94 -1.47 -2.36
C ASP A 22 -8.06 -1.32 -3.38
N SER A 23 -9.30 -1.55 -2.93
CA SER A 23 -10.44 -1.49 -3.84
C SER A 23 -10.70 -0.08 -4.35
N THR A 24 -10.23 0.95 -3.66
CA THR A 24 -10.43 2.32 -4.12
C THR A 24 -9.64 2.63 -5.39
N GLN A 25 -8.59 1.85 -5.65
CA GLN A 25 -7.75 2.05 -6.83
C GLN A 25 -7.62 0.77 -7.66
N SER A 26 -8.59 -0.13 -7.50
CA SER A 26 -8.67 -1.36 -8.30
C SER A 26 -7.49 -2.30 -8.08
N VAL A 27 -6.93 -2.32 -6.89
CA VAL A 27 -5.86 -3.23 -6.53
C VAL A 27 -6.47 -4.49 -5.93
N ALA A 28 -6.27 -5.62 -6.59
CA ALA A 28 -6.86 -6.88 -6.16
C ALA A 28 -6.22 -7.37 -4.86
N PRO A 29 -6.98 -8.08 -4.01
CA PRO A 29 -6.39 -8.74 -2.84
C PRO A 29 -5.28 -9.69 -3.26
N GLY A 30 -4.25 -9.78 -2.44
CA GLY A 30 -3.10 -10.60 -2.75
C GLY A 30 -2.00 -9.90 -3.52
N THR A 31 -2.10 -8.59 -3.71
CA THR A 31 -1.10 -7.81 -4.42
C THR A 31 -0.07 -7.29 -3.44
N PRO A 32 1.20 -7.70 -3.54
CA PRO A 32 2.24 -7.15 -2.66
C PRO A 32 2.44 -5.67 -2.91
N PHE A 33 2.91 -4.96 -1.88
CA PHE A 33 3.14 -3.52 -2.01
C PHE A 33 4.09 -3.20 -3.18
N GLU A 34 5.11 -4.02 -3.36
CA GLU A 34 6.10 -3.80 -4.41
C GLU A 34 5.53 -3.96 -5.82
N ASP A 35 4.40 -4.65 -5.94
CA ASP A 35 3.74 -4.83 -7.24
C ASP A 35 2.78 -3.71 -7.56
N LEU A 36 2.57 -2.77 -6.66
CA LEU A 36 1.71 -1.63 -6.93
C LEU A 36 2.33 -0.75 -8.01
N PRO A 37 1.51 -0.09 -8.85
CA PRO A 37 2.04 0.84 -9.84
C PRO A 37 2.87 1.93 -9.18
N GLU A 38 3.82 2.48 -9.91
CA GLU A 38 4.65 3.54 -9.36
C GLU A 38 3.84 4.79 -9.03
N ASP A 39 2.74 5.00 -9.73
CA ASP A 39 1.89 6.16 -9.49
C ASP A 39 0.79 5.89 -8.46
N TRP A 40 0.80 4.70 -7.84
CA TRP A 40 -0.14 4.41 -6.76
C TRP A 40 0.15 5.35 -5.58
N THR A 41 -0.90 5.86 -4.98
CA THR A 41 -0.77 6.78 -3.86
C THR A 41 -1.65 6.31 -2.71
N CYS A 42 -1.36 6.83 -1.53
CA CYS A 42 -2.15 6.54 -0.35
C CYS A 42 -3.60 6.97 -0.59
N PRO A 43 -4.58 6.08 -0.37
CA PRO A 43 -5.98 6.44 -0.60
C PRO A 43 -6.52 7.42 0.44
N GLU A 44 -5.79 7.63 1.54
CA GLU A 44 -6.24 8.53 2.59
C GLU A 44 -5.69 9.94 2.43
N CYS A 45 -4.42 10.06 2.06
CA CYS A 45 -3.79 11.38 2.02
C CYS A 45 -3.10 11.69 0.70
N GLY A 46 -2.97 10.71 -0.19
CA GLY A 46 -2.35 10.93 -1.49
C GLY A 46 -0.83 10.86 -1.50
N ALA A 47 -0.21 10.43 -0.41
CA ALA A 47 1.25 10.32 -0.37
C ALA A 47 1.73 9.22 -1.32
N GLY A 48 2.89 9.42 -1.91
CA GLY A 48 3.47 8.43 -2.81
C GLY A 48 3.99 7.20 -2.09
N LYS A 49 4.35 6.19 -2.89
CA LYS A 49 4.85 4.93 -2.32
C LYS A 49 6.11 5.14 -1.48
N ASP A 50 6.92 6.14 -1.81
CA ASP A 50 8.15 6.43 -1.08
C ASP A 50 7.90 6.96 0.32
N GLU A 51 6.65 7.29 0.65
CA GLU A 51 6.28 7.72 1.99
C GLU A 51 5.82 6.57 2.87
N PHE A 52 5.98 5.34 2.41
CA PHE A 52 5.55 4.16 3.15
C PHE A 52 6.74 3.41 3.72
N THR A 53 6.55 2.85 4.92
CA THR A 53 7.57 2.06 5.60
C THR A 53 6.98 0.70 5.94
N MET A 54 7.76 -0.36 5.71
CA MET A 54 7.35 -1.71 6.07
C MET A 54 7.28 -1.85 7.59
N ILE A 55 6.21 -2.45 8.07
CA ILE A 55 6.00 -2.66 9.51
C ILE A 55 5.91 -4.13 9.87
#